data_067acaab5414a96a05085532892fbd8e
#
_entry.id   067acaab5414a96a05085532892fbd8e
#
_cell.length_a   1.000
_cell.length_b   1.000
_cell.length_c   1.000
_cell.angle_alpha   90.00
_cell.angle_beta   90.00
_cell.angle_gamma   90.00
#
_symmetry.space_group_name_H-M   'P 1'
#
loop_
_entity.id
_entity.type
_entity.pdbx_description
1 polymer ?
#
loop_
_entity_poly.entity_id
_entity_poly.type
_entity_poly.pdbx_seq_one_letter_code
_entity_poly.pdbx_strand_id
1 'polypeptide(L)' 'MHAESLARRLQEGAPDDPARIALAYSLLFQRPPNTAEKETGLTYLAQEGDRNKHWKHYAQVLLGTHEFMQME' A
#
# COMPACT_ATOMS: atom_id res chain seq x y z
N MET A 1 -10.19 4.56 7.17
CA MET A 1 -10.25 3.33 6.34
C MET A 1 -9.55 2.21 7.08
N HIS A 2 -10.15 1.04 7.10
CA HIS A 2 -9.57 -0.11 7.78
C HIS A 2 -8.51 -0.78 6.89
N ALA A 3 -7.41 -1.26 7.49
CA ALA A 3 -6.32 -1.85 6.71
C ALA A 3 -6.74 -3.06 5.88
N GLU A 4 -7.61 -3.92 6.42
CA GLU A 4 -8.11 -5.06 5.66
C GLU A 4 -8.95 -4.64 4.46
N SER A 5 -9.78 -3.63 4.64
CA SER A 5 -10.60 -3.09 3.56
C SER A 5 -9.73 -2.45 2.48
N LEU A 6 -8.69 -1.72 2.89
CA LEU A 6 -7.76 -1.13 1.95
C LEU A 6 -7.01 -2.20 1.17
N ALA A 7 -6.48 -3.22 1.85
CA ALA A 7 -5.76 -4.30 1.19
C ALA A 7 -6.63 -5.00 0.15
N ARG A 8 -7.89 -5.29 0.50
CA ARG A 8 -8.82 -5.92 -0.42
C ARG A 8 -9.07 -5.02 -1.63
N ARG A 9 -9.31 -3.74 -1.38
CA ARG A 9 -9.57 -2.79 -2.45
C ARG A 9 -8.40 -2.70 -3.42
N LEU A 10 -7.17 -2.73 -2.92
CA LEU A 10 -5.99 -2.70 -3.76
C LEU A 10 -5.87 -3.96 -4.61
N GLN A 11 -6.11 -5.13 -4.01
CA GLN A 11 -6.02 -6.40 -4.72
C GLN A 11 -7.10 -6.53 -5.79
N GLU A 12 -8.29 -6.01 -5.54
CA GLU A 12 -9.39 -6.06 -6.50
C GLU A 12 -9.29 -4.95 -7.55
N GLY A 13 -8.72 -3.80 -7.18
CA GLY A 13 -8.71 -2.62 -8.03
C GLY A 13 -7.55 -2.56 -9.02
N ALA A 14 -6.54 -3.42 -8.87
CA ALA A 14 -5.36 -3.40 -9.74
C ALA A 14 -4.82 -4.81 -9.94
N PRO A 15 -4.22 -5.09 -11.13
CA PRO A 15 -3.85 -6.46 -11.50
C PRO A 15 -2.52 -6.95 -10.92
N ASP A 16 -1.62 -6.06 -10.54
CA ASP A 16 -0.28 -6.44 -10.09
C ASP A 16 0.22 -5.51 -8.98
N ASP A 17 1.36 -5.88 -8.38
CA ASP A 17 1.90 -5.15 -7.23
C ASP A 17 2.25 -3.70 -7.57
N PRO A 18 2.96 -3.38 -8.67
CA PRO A 18 3.25 -1.98 -8.98
C PRO A 18 1.98 -1.12 -9.12
N ALA A 19 0.96 -1.65 -9.81
CA ALA A 19 -0.30 -0.93 -9.98
C ALA A 19 -1.04 -0.76 -8.66
N ARG A 20 -0.97 -1.77 -7.79
CA ARG A 20 -1.59 -1.71 -6.46
C ARG A 20 -0.93 -0.69 -5.56
N ILE A 21 0.40 -0.60 -5.62
CA ILE A 21 1.14 0.43 -4.87
C ILE A 21 0.76 1.82 -5.36
N ALA A 22 0.69 2.01 -6.68
CA ALA A 22 0.29 3.29 -7.26
C ALA A 22 -1.14 3.66 -6.85
N LEU A 23 -2.05 2.68 -6.83
CA LEU A 23 -3.43 2.90 -6.40
C LEU A 23 -3.48 3.31 -4.93
N ALA A 24 -2.70 2.65 -4.07
CA ALA A 24 -2.66 2.98 -2.66
C ALA A 24 -2.20 4.42 -2.43
N TYR A 25 -1.16 4.85 -3.12
CA TYR A 25 -0.66 6.22 -2.99
C TYR A 25 -1.68 7.23 -3.52
N SER A 26 -2.34 6.91 -4.62
CA SER A 26 -3.40 7.76 -5.15
C SER A 26 -4.54 7.93 -4.15
N LEU A 27 -4.96 6.84 -3.51
CA LEU A 27 -6.08 6.88 -2.56
C LEU A 27 -5.72 7.60 -1.26
N LEU A 28 -4.52 7.41 -0.75
CA LEU A 28 -4.13 7.92 0.57
C LEU A 28 -3.43 9.28 0.50
N PHE A 29 -2.58 9.48 -0.50
CA PHE A 29 -1.73 10.67 -0.56
C PHE A 29 -2.05 11.57 -1.77
N GLN A 30 -2.92 11.12 -2.65
CA GLN A 30 -3.33 11.87 -3.84
C GLN A 30 -2.15 12.24 -4.74
N ARG A 31 -1.15 11.36 -4.79
CA ARG A 31 0.01 11.49 -5.65
C ARG A 31 0.58 10.12 -5.97
N PRO A 32 1.33 9.97 -7.07
CA PRO A 32 1.99 8.70 -7.35
C PRO A 32 3.18 8.47 -6.40
N PRO A 33 3.58 7.21 -6.16
CA PRO A 33 4.77 6.94 -5.39
C PRO A 33 6.02 7.34 -6.18
N ASN A 34 7.06 7.80 -5.48
CA ASN A 34 8.35 8.01 -6.13
C ASN A 34 9.07 6.67 -6.30
N THR A 35 10.22 6.67 -6.98
CA THR A 35 10.97 5.45 -7.26
C THR A 35 11.35 4.68 -6.00
N ALA A 36 11.84 5.39 -4.98
CA ALA A 36 12.24 4.77 -3.72
C ALA A 36 11.05 4.13 -3.00
N GLU A 37 9.92 4.83 -2.98
CA GLU A 37 8.71 4.32 -2.34
C GLU A 37 8.19 3.06 -3.05
N LYS A 38 8.21 3.08 -4.38
CA LYS A 38 7.79 1.95 -5.18
C LYS A 38 8.69 0.73 -4.95
N GLU A 39 10.01 0.93 -4.98
CA GLU A 39 10.97 -0.14 -4.76
C GLU A 39 10.84 -0.74 -3.35
N THR A 40 10.69 0.10 -2.35
CA THR A 40 10.50 -0.36 -0.97
C THR A 40 9.25 -1.23 -0.86
N GLY A 41 8.15 -0.78 -1.44
CA GLY A 41 6.91 -1.55 -1.43
C GLY A 41 7.03 -2.88 -2.16
N LEU A 42 7.65 -2.88 -3.34
CA LEU A 42 7.85 -4.10 -4.11
C LEU A 42 8.73 -5.11 -3.37
N THR A 43 9.80 -4.64 -2.74
CA THR A 43 10.69 -5.48 -1.95
C THR A 43 9.94 -6.12 -0.78
N TYR A 44 9.13 -5.33 -0.09
CA TYR A 44 8.34 -5.82 1.03
C TYR A 44 7.35 -6.91 0.60
N LEU A 45 6.64 -6.65 -0.50
CA LEU A 45 5.61 -7.57 -0.99
C LEU A 45 6.19 -8.82 -1.67
N ALA A 46 7.46 -8.79 -2.06
CA ALA A 46 8.12 -9.93 -2.67
C ALA A 46 8.62 -10.94 -1.66
N GLN A 47 8.54 -10.67 -0.35
CA GLN A 47 8.99 -11.59 0.68
C GLN A 47 8.17 -12.86 0.67
N GLU A 48 8.78 -13.96 1.13
CA GLU A 48 8.10 -15.24 1.23
C GLU A 48 7.02 -15.19 2.30
N GLY A 49 5.96 -15.98 2.08
CA GLY A 49 4.87 -16.09 3.03
C GLY A 49 3.52 -15.76 2.41
N ASP A 50 2.54 -15.49 3.25
CA ASP A 50 1.19 -15.22 2.85
C ASP A 50 1.07 -13.81 2.27
N ARG A 51 0.77 -13.72 0.97
CA ARG A 51 0.64 -12.43 0.28
C ARG A 51 -0.48 -11.57 0.85
N ASN A 52 -1.58 -12.18 1.26
CA ASN A 52 -2.67 -11.42 1.88
C ASN A 52 -2.23 -10.77 3.17
N LYS A 53 -1.41 -11.48 3.95
CA LYS A 53 -0.86 -10.96 5.18
C LYS A 53 0.11 -9.80 4.91
N HIS A 54 0.95 -9.93 3.87
CA HIS A 54 1.87 -8.88 3.48
C HIS A 54 1.12 -7.62 3.04
N TRP A 55 0.06 -7.77 2.26
CA TRP A 55 -0.76 -6.64 1.83
C TRP A 55 -1.44 -5.97 3.01
N LYS A 56 -1.94 -6.76 3.97
CA LYS A 56 -2.54 -6.22 5.17
C LYS A 56 -1.54 -5.38 5.97
N HIS A 57 -0.33 -5.90 6.18
CA HIS A 57 0.71 -5.17 6.90
C HIS A 57 1.14 -3.92 6.15
N TYR A 58 1.32 -4.03 4.85
CA TYR A 58 1.70 -2.88 4.02
C TYR A 58 0.63 -1.79 4.09
N ALA A 59 -0.64 -2.17 4.00
CA ALA A 59 -1.74 -1.22 4.13
C ALA A 59 -1.72 -0.54 5.50
N GLN A 60 -1.44 -1.28 6.57
CA GLN A 60 -1.33 -0.69 7.91
C GLN A 60 -0.21 0.34 7.99
N VAL A 61 0.94 0.04 7.38
CA VAL A 61 2.06 0.98 7.35
C VAL A 61 1.68 2.26 6.62
N LEU A 62 1.04 2.13 5.46
CA LEU A 62 0.62 3.29 4.67
C LEU A 62 -0.43 4.11 5.40
N LEU A 63 -1.40 3.46 6.04
CA LEU A 63 -2.43 4.16 6.81
C LEU A 63 -1.83 4.90 7.99
N GLY A 64 -0.87 4.29 8.69
CA GLY A 64 -0.18 4.95 9.78
C GLY A 64 0.57 6.18 9.31
N THR A 65 1.26 6.09 8.18
CA THR A 65 1.96 7.21 7.59
C THR A 65 0.99 8.33 7.19
N HIS A 66 -0.13 7.95 6.59
CA HIS A 66 -1.16 8.90 6.18
C HIS A 66 -1.74 9.65 7.38
N GLU A 67 -2.07 8.93 8.44
CA GLU A 67 -2.59 9.54 9.66
C GLU A 67 -1.58 10.48 10.29
N PHE A 68 -0.31 10.08 10.31
CA PHE A 68 0.75 10.92 10.84
C PHE A 68 0.85 12.24 10.06
N MET A 69 0.76 12.17 8.74
CA MET A 69 0.83 13.37 7.90
C MET A 69 -0.37 14.29 8.10
N GLN A 70 -1.52 13.73 8.44
CA GLN A 70 -2.74 14.53 8.66
C GLN A 70 -2.77 15.23 10.01
N MET A 71 -1.91 14.83 10.92
CA MET A 71 -1.88 15.44 12.25
C MET A 71 -1.17 16.79 12.27
N GLU A 72 -0.67 17.22 11.17
CA GLU A 72 -0.13 18.56 11.04
C GLU A 72 -1.27 19.58 10.88
#